data_c3729b1ae72534e2b37c37c0737eb82c
#
_entry.id   c3729b1ae72534e2b37c37c0737eb82c
#
_cell.length_a   1.000
_cell.length_b   1.000
_cell.length_c   1.000
_cell.angle_alpha   90.00
_cell.angle_beta   90.00
_cell.angle_gamma   90.00
#
_symmetry.space_group_name_H-M   'P 1'
#
loop_
_entity.id
_entity.type
_entity.pdbx_description
1 polymer ?
#
loop_
_entity_poly.entity_id
_entity_poly.type
_entity_poly.pdbx_seq_one_letter_code
_entity_poly.pdbx_strand_id
1 'polypeptide(L)'
;MTQTGTKSAPARVLLIEDEPAVMALVRAVLESHGYNVVPTESGAEALRLLEKNDFHGVVSDMRTPGGVDGAQVYAWIAQHRPELARRLVFITGDIANEETAATLRRTGAPCVEKPFRVHDFITVVEQTMGRAA
;
A
#
# COMPACT_ATOMS: atom_id res chain seq x y z
N MET A 1 -31.11 10.85 -0.02
CA MET A 1 -30.58 10.76 0.27
C MET A 1 -30.20 10.53 0.37
N THR A 2 -29.99 10.25 0.14
CA THR A 2 -29.48 9.98 0.28
C THR A 2 -28.76 9.83 0.41
N GLN A 3 -28.57 9.52 0.35
CA GLN A 3 -27.86 9.35 0.49
C GLN A 3 -27.36 9.30 0.48
N THR A 4 -27.55 9.17 0.20
CA THR A 4 -27.03 9.02 0.16
C THR A 4 -26.45 9.10 0.24
N GLY A 5 -26.97 9.62 0.26
CA GLY A 5 -26.11 9.73 0.54
C GLY A 5 -25.53 8.99 0.49
N THR A 6 -25.65 9.14 -0.06
CA THR A 6 -24.91 8.09 -0.14
C THR A 6 -23.73 7.94 0.59
N LYS A 7 -23.66 7.15 1.30
CA LYS A 7 -22.52 6.92 2.03
C LYS A 7 -21.59 6.07 1.31
N SER A 8 -20.44 6.57 1.01
CA SER A 8 -19.44 5.75 0.34
C SER A 8 -18.90 4.71 1.30
N ALA A 9 -18.44 3.59 0.74
CA ALA A 9 -17.78 2.57 1.52
C ALA A 9 -16.50 3.12 2.14
N PRO A 10 -16.06 2.59 3.28
CA PRO A 10 -14.77 2.98 3.83
C PRO A 10 -13.67 2.77 2.82
N ALA A 11 -12.68 3.66 2.82
CA ALA A 11 -11.55 3.55 1.93
C ALA A 11 -10.72 2.32 2.27
N ARG A 12 -10.72 1.34 1.38
CA ARG A 12 -10.04 0.07 1.61
C ARG A 12 -8.60 0.16 1.12
N VAL A 13 -7.67 -0.18 1.99
CA VAL A 13 -6.24 -0.17 1.68
C VAL A 13 -5.71 -1.60 1.79
N LEU A 14 -5.09 -2.07 0.72
CA LEU A 14 -4.42 -3.35 0.72
C LEU A 14 -3.05 -3.16 1.33
N LEU A 15 -2.75 -3.90 2.40
CA LEU A 15 -1.48 -3.80 3.10
C LEU A 15 -0.72 -5.10 2.94
N ILE A 16 0.43 -5.04 2.29
CA ILE A 16 1.27 -6.20 2.00
C ILE A 16 2.51 -6.12 2.85
N GLU A 17 2.61 -6.99 3.84
CA GLU A 17 3.71 -6.95 4.80
C GLU A 17 3.81 -8.30 5.51
N ASP A 18 5.01 -8.90 5.54
CA ASP A 18 5.18 -10.21 6.14
C ASP A 18 5.70 -10.17 7.58
N GLU A 19 6.24 -9.04 8.04
CA GLU A 19 6.70 -8.92 9.41
C GLU A 19 5.54 -8.60 10.35
N PRO A 20 5.21 -9.48 11.32
CA PRO A 20 4.02 -9.27 12.14
C PRO A 20 4.00 -7.95 12.91
N ALA A 21 5.15 -7.53 13.43
CA ALA A 21 5.19 -6.28 14.20
C ALA A 21 4.94 -5.07 13.32
N VAL A 22 5.51 -5.05 12.11
CA VAL A 22 5.30 -3.96 11.17
C VAL A 22 3.86 -3.97 10.66
N MET A 23 3.34 -5.15 10.35
CA MET A 23 1.95 -5.31 9.94
C MET A 23 1.00 -4.73 10.99
N ALA A 24 1.21 -5.08 12.26
CA ALA A 24 0.33 -4.62 13.33
C ALA A 24 0.39 -3.10 13.49
N LEU A 25 1.59 -2.54 13.44
CA LEU A 25 1.77 -1.10 13.59
C LEU A 25 1.13 -0.34 12.43
N VAL A 26 1.45 -0.71 11.21
CA VAL A 26 0.95 -0.02 10.03
C VAL A 26 -0.56 -0.13 9.94
N ARG A 27 -1.09 -1.32 10.21
CA ARG A 27 -2.53 -1.52 10.22
C ARG A 27 -3.22 -0.62 11.22
N ALA A 28 -2.69 -0.56 12.46
CA ALA A 28 -3.29 0.26 13.51
C ALA A 28 -3.27 1.74 13.13
N VAL A 29 -2.18 2.21 12.56
CA VAL A 29 -2.08 3.62 12.14
C VAL A 29 -3.09 3.93 11.04
N LEU A 30 -3.18 3.08 10.03
CA LEU A 30 -4.12 3.30 8.94
C LEU A 30 -5.56 3.27 9.44
N GLU A 31 -5.89 2.31 10.29
CA GLU A 31 -7.24 2.21 10.83
C GLU A 31 -7.61 3.41 11.70
N SER A 32 -6.65 3.93 12.45
CA SER A 32 -6.90 5.10 13.28
C SER A 32 -7.17 6.36 12.47
N HIS A 33 -6.82 6.33 11.18
CA HIS A 33 -7.08 7.44 10.26
C HIS A 33 -8.24 7.15 9.31
N GLY A 34 -9.05 6.14 9.63
CA GLY A 34 -10.30 5.88 8.93
C GLY A 34 -10.22 4.94 7.75
N TYR A 35 -9.04 4.40 7.45
CA TYR A 35 -8.92 3.43 6.37
C TYR A 35 -9.37 2.05 6.83
N ASN A 36 -9.94 1.28 5.91
CA ASN A 36 -10.30 -0.09 6.17
C ASN A 36 -9.21 -0.98 5.58
N VAL A 37 -8.42 -1.63 6.43
CA VAL A 37 -7.23 -2.34 6.00
C VAL A 37 -7.54 -3.79 5.67
N VAL A 38 -7.07 -4.23 4.51
CA VAL A 38 -7.10 -5.64 4.11
C VAL A 38 -5.66 -6.12 4.14
N PRO A 39 -5.25 -6.90 5.14
CA PRO A 39 -3.86 -7.31 5.28
C PRO A 39 -3.57 -8.56 4.47
N THR A 40 -2.36 -8.65 3.94
CA THR A 40 -1.86 -9.88 3.35
C THR A 40 -0.36 -9.98 3.58
N GLU A 41 0.16 -11.20 3.64
CA GLU A 41 1.56 -11.43 3.92
C GLU A 41 2.40 -11.71 2.69
N SER A 42 1.77 -11.87 1.51
CA SER A 42 2.51 -12.22 0.31
C SER A 42 2.01 -11.46 -0.90
N GLY A 43 2.93 -11.23 -1.84
CA GLY A 43 2.58 -10.59 -3.10
C GLY A 43 1.64 -11.45 -3.94
N ALA A 44 1.79 -12.77 -3.90
CA ALA A 44 0.93 -13.66 -4.66
C ALA A 44 -0.52 -13.56 -4.20
N GLU A 45 -0.74 -13.53 -2.89
CA GLU A 45 -2.10 -13.36 -2.36
C GLU A 45 -2.63 -11.97 -2.70
N ALA A 46 -1.76 -10.96 -2.64
CA ALA A 46 -2.16 -9.60 -2.98
C ALA A 46 -2.69 -9.53 -4.42
N LEU A 47 -2.03 -10.22 -5.35
CA LEU A 47 -2.49 -10.23 -6.73
C LEU A 47 -3.88 -10.87 -6.86
N ARG A 48 -4.13 -11.95 -6.12
CA ARG A 48 -5.45 -12.57 -6.13
C ARG A 48 -6.52 -11.63 -5.59
N LEU A 49 -6.20 -10.90 -4.53
CA LEU A 49 -7.13 -9.92 -3.96
C LEU A 49 -7.40 -8.78 -4.92
N LEU A 50 -6.36 -8.32 -5.62
CA LEU A 50 -6.49 -7.23 -6.58
C LEU A 50 -7.35 -7.60 -7.78
N GLU A 51 -7.33 -8.86 -8.17
CA GLU A 51 -8.15 -9.32 -9.28
C GLU A 51 -9.63 -9.27 -8.97
N LYS A 52 -9.99 -9.41 -7.70
CA LYS A 52 -11.38 -9.60 -7.30
C LYS A 52 -11.99 -8.43 -6.55
N ASN A 53 -11.18 -7.47 -6.14
CA ASN A 53 -11.67 -6.39 -5.29
C ASN A 53 -11.12 -5.05 -5.74
N ASP A 54 -11.86 -3.99 -5.44
CA ASP A 54 -11.38 -2.64 -5.64
C ASP A 54 -10.76 -2.13 -4.34
N PHE A 55 -9.70 -1.34 -4.49
CA PHE A 55 -9.01 -0.74 -3.35
C PHE A 55 -8.83 0.75 -3.58
N HIS A 56 -8.87 1.50 -2.48
CA HIS A 56 -8.58 2.93 -2.50
C HIS A 56 -7.08 3.19 -2.65
N GLY A 57 -6.26 2.34 -2.06
CA GLY A 57 -4.82 2.49 -2.13
C GLY A 57 -4.12 1.21 -1.71
N VAL A 58 -2.80 1.20 -1.86
CA VAL A 58 -1.97 0.05 -1.53
C VAL A 58 -0.76 0.52 -0.74
N VAL A 59 -0.45 -0.17 0.35
CA VAL A 59 0.81 0.01 1.08
C VAL A 59 1.53 -1.33 0.99
N SER A 60 2.72 -1.34 0.41
CA SER A 60 3.43 -2.59 0.15
C SER A 60 4.87 -2.51 0.59
N ASP A 61 5.30 -3.52 1.34
CA ASP A 61 6.72 -3.74 1.53
C ASP A 61 7.34 -3.97 0.15
N MET A 62 8.53 -3.44 -0.07
CA MET A 62 9.25 -3.65 -1.31
C MET A 62 9.62 -5.11 -1.50
N ARG A 63 9.91 -5.80 -0.42
CA ARG A 63 10.32 -7.20 -0.46
C ARG A 63 9.35 -8.06 0.31
N THR A 64 8.75 -9.02 -0.37
CA THR A 64 7.87 -9.99 0.24
C THR A 64 8.32 -11.40 -0.13
N PRO A 65 8.02 -12.40 0.70
CA PRO A 65 8.44 -13.77 0.40
C PRO A 65 7.64 -14.36 -0.74
N GLY A 66 8.14 -15.45 -1.30
CA GLY A 66 7.37 -16.27 -2.23
C GLY A 66 7.46 -15.88 -3.69
N GLY A 67 8.47 -15.11 -4.09
CA GLY A 67 8.75 -14.88 -5.49
C GLY A 67 7.98 -13.75 -6.14
N VAL A 68 7.01 -13.17 -5.47
CA VAL A 68 6.30 -11.98 -5.97
C VAL A 68 6.57 -10.84 -5.00
N ASP A 69 7.38 -9.88 -5.39
CA ASP A 69 7.75 -8.76 -4.53
C ASP A 69 6.93 -7.51 -4.84
N GLY A 70 7.22 -6.43 -4.10
CA GLY A 70 6.48 -5.18 -4.26
C GLY A 70 6.59 -4.60 -5.66
N ALA A 71 7.75 -4.76 -6.31
CA ALA A 71 7.93 -4.27 -7.67
C ALA A 71 7.02 -5.00 -8.65
N GLN A 72 6.86 -6.30 -8.47
CA GLN A 72 5.99 -7.10 -9.34
C GLN A 72 4.51 -6.80 -9.09
N VAL A 73 4.14 -6.58 -7.84
CA VAL A 73 2.77 -6.15 -7.52
C VAL A 73 2.48 -4.80 -8.19
N TYR A 74 3.42 -3.86 -8.07
CA TYR A 74 3.25 -2.55 -8.72
C TYR A 74 3.08 -2.71 -10.23
N ALA A 75 3.91 -3.55 -10.85
CA ALA A 75 3.85 -3.74 -12.31
C ALA A 75 2.47 -4.24 -12.74
N TRP A 76 1.91 -5.19 -12.00
CA TRP A 76 0.57 -5.69 -12.30
C TRP A 76 -0.47 -4.58 -12.17
N ILE A 77 -0.39 -3.80 -11.08
CA ILE A 77 -1.33 -2.71 -10.84
C ILE A 77 -1.23 -1.66 -11.94
N ALA A 78 0.00 -1.29 -12.32
CA ALA A 78 0.20 -0.29 -13.35
C ALA A 78 -0.40 -0.73 -14.69
N GLN A 79 -0.36 -2.02 -14.98
CA GLN A 79 -0.88 -2.55 -16.22
C GLN A 79 -2.41 -2.69 -16.19
N HIS A 80 -2.97 -3.12 -15.07
CA HIS A 80 -4.39 -3.45 -14.98
C HIS A 80 -5.24 -2.40 -14.27
N ARG A 81 -4.65 -1.62 -13.39
CA ARG A 81 -5.33 -0.62 -12.59
C ARG A 81 -4.47 0.63 -12.47
N PRO A 82 -4.24 1.37 -13.59
CA PRO A 82 -3.29 2.50 -13.55
C PRO A 82 -3.64 3.58 -12.54
N GLU A 83 -4.91 3.80 -12.25
CA GLU A 83 -5.29 4.78 -11.24
C GLU A 83 -4.87 4.37 -9.86
N LEU A 84 -4.95 3.07 -9.58
CA LEU A 84 -4.53 2.54 -8.28
C LEU A 84 -3.01 2.64 -8.12
N ALA A 85 -2.26 2.51 -9.20
CA ALA A 85 -0.81 2.64 -9.16
C ALA A 85 -0.37 4.01 -8.64
N ARG A 86 -1.19 5.03 -8.81
CA ARG A 86 -0.91 6.38 -8.30
C ARG A 86 -1.17 6.51 -6.81
N ARG A 87 -1.83 5.53 -6.22
CA ARG A 87 -2.17 5.52 -4.80
C ARG A 87 -1.49 4.37 -4.09
N LEU A 88 -0.23 4.16 -4.43
CA LEU A 88 0.59 3.11 -3.83
C LEU A 88 1.79 3.72 -3.12
N VAL A 89 2.03 3.27 -1.89
CA VAL A 89 3.18 3.68 -1.09
C VAL A 89 3.99 2.43 -0.78
N PHE A 90 5.29 2.48 -1.06
CA PHE A 90 6.19 1.42 -0.66
C PHE A 90 6.74 1.64 0.73
N ILE A 91 7.05 0.55 1.43
CA ILE A 91 7.81 0.58 2.66
C ILE A 91 9.04 -0.29 2.43
N THR A 92 10.18 0.15 2.91
CA THR A 92 11.40 -0.65 2.77
C THR A 92 12.33 -0.45 3.96
N GLY A 93 13.05 -1.52 4.33
CA GLY A 93 14.10 -1.44 5.34
C GLY A 93 15.46 -1.12 4.75
N ASP A 94 15.58 -1.08 3.43
CA ASP A 94 16.88 -0.88 2.78
C ASP A 94 16.71 -0.07 1.50
N ILE A 95 16.55 1.23 1.67
CA ILE A 95 16.38 2.14 0.55
C ILE A 95 17.64 2.26 -0.30
N ALA A 96 18.81 1.92 0.29
CA ALA A 96 20.08 1.98 -0.43
C ALA A 96 20.33 0.77 -1.33
N ASN A 97 19.51 -0.27 -1.21
CA ASN A 97 19.61 -1.44 -2.07
C ASN A 97 19.37 -1.04 -3.53
N GLU A 98 20.24 -1.50 -4.44
CA GLU A 98 20.19 -1.06 -5.82
C GLU A 98 18.91 -1.43 -6.53
N GLU A 99 18.39 -2.61 -6.28
CA GLU A 99 17.12 -3.01 -6.88
C GLU A 99 15.97 -2.15 -6.40
N THR A 100 15.95 -1.86 -5.11
CA THR A 100 14.94 -0.98 -4.53
C THR A 100 15.03 0.41 -5.14
N ALA A 101 16.23 0.97 -5.17
CA ALA A 101 16.43 2.31 -5.74
C ALA A 101 16.02 2.36 -7.20
N ALA A 102 16.35 1.33 -7.97
CA ALA A 102 15.98 1.26 -9.39
C ALA A 102 14.46 1.21 -9.54
N THR A 103 13.78 0.41 -8.71
CA THR A 103 12.33 0.33 -8.74
C THR A 103 11.69 1.67 -8.42
N LEU A 104 12.20 2.36 -7.39
CA LEU A 104 11.65 3.66 -7.01
C LEU A 104 11.83 4.69 -8.13
N ARG A 105 13.00 4.70 -8.78
CA ARG A 105 13.22 5.62 -9.90
C ARG A 105 12.30 5.31 -11.07
N ARG A 106 12.12 4.03 -11.37
CA ARG A 106 11.31 3.61 -12.50
C ARG A 106 9.83 3.89 -12.28
N THR A 107 9.34 3.64 -11.06
CA THR A 107 7.92 3.76 -10.78
C THR A 107 7.51 5.15 -10.38
N GLY A 108 8.40 5.93 -9.77
CA GLY A 108 8.07 7.22 -9.19
C GLY A 108 7.19 7.12 -7.96
N ALA A 109 6.97 5.91 -7.44
CA ALA A 109 6.11 5.73 -6.27
C ALA A 109 6.81 6.21 -5.01
N PRO A 110 6.08 6.82 -4.08
CA PRO A 110 6.66 7.24 -2.81
C PRO A 110 7.06 6.04 -1.96
N CYS A 111 8.07 6.24 -1.13
CA CYS A 111 8.58 5.18 -0.28
C CYS A 111 8.88 5.73 1.11
N VAL A 112 8.52 4.94 2.12
CA VAL A 112 8.83 5.26 3.50
C VAL A 112 9.83 4.23 4.01
N GLU A 113 10.94 4.71 4.55
CA GLU A 113 12.01 3.82 5.03
C GLU A 113 11.77 3.41 6.48
N LYS A 114 11.94 2.12 6.76
CA LYS A 114 11.88 1.61 8.13
C LYS A 114 13.22 1.82 8.83
N PRO A 115 13.23 2.16 10.10
CA PRO A 115 12.09 2.51 10.95
C PRO A 115 11.60 3.90 10.63
N PHE A 116 10.29 4.11 10.70
CA PHE A 116 9.70 5.40 10.37
C PHE A 116 8.93 5.95 11.57
N ARG A 117 8.71 7.26 11.54
CA ARG A 117 7.81 7.90 12.50
C ARG A 117 6.39 7.77 11.98
N VAL A 118 5.47 7.52 12.89
CA VAL A 118 4.06 7.35 12.53
C VAL A 118 3.54 8.57 11.78
N HIS A 119 3.86 9.76 12.26
CA HIS A 119 3.41 11.00 11.61
C HIS A 119 3.93 11.11 10.17
N ASP A 120 5.19 10.76 9.96
CA ASP A 120 5.78 10.84 8.61
C ASP A 120 5.12 9.84 7.68
N PHE A 121 4.86 8.62 8.18
CA PHE A 121 4.22 7.60 7.38
C PHE A 121 2.82 8.02 6.96
N ILE A 122 1.99 8.47 7.92
CA ILE A 122 0.61 8.81 7.57
C ILE A 122 0.53 10.05 6.68
N THR A 123 1.48 10.98 6.82
CA THR A 123 1.54 12.14 5.93
C THR A 123 1.75 11.70 4.48
N VAL A 124 2.70 10.78 4.24
CA VAL A 124 2.95 10.26 2.90
C VAL A 124 1.71 9.53 2.37
N VAL A 125 1.07 8.72 3.21
CA VAL A 125 -0.12 7.98 2.81
C VAL A 125 -1.22 8.93 2.38
N GLU A 126 -1.52 9.95 3.20
CA GLU A 126 -2.61 10.87 2.90
C GLU A 126 -2.31 11.73 1.67
N GLN A 127 -1.04 12.11 1.48
CA GLN A 127 -0.65 12.85 0.28
C GLN A 127 -0.77 12.00 -0.97
N THR A 128 -0.52 10.70 -0.86
CA THR A 128 -0.47 9.82 -2.02
C THR A 128 -1.85 9.32 -2.42
N MET A 129 -2.67 8.94 -1.45
CA MET A 129 -3.96 8.32 -1.78
C MET A 129 -5.18 9.12 -1.29
N GLY A 130 -4.94 10.27 -0.69
CA GLY A 130 -6.04 11.06 -0.14
C GLY A 130 -6.52 10.51 1.18
N ARG A 131 -7.25 11.33 1.90
CA ARG A 131 -7.80 10.92 3.19
C ARG A 131 -8.90 9.89 2.99
N ALA A 132 -9.11 9.08 4.02
CA ALA A 132 -10.07 7.99 3.95
C ALA A 132 -11.52 8.46 3.85
N ALA A 133 -11.83 9.61 4.41
CA ALA A 133 -13.23 10.06 4.47
C ALA A 133 -13.52 11.14 3.49
#